data_10d30c2bbd7dd47248c288545a22be6e
#
_entry.id   10d30c2bbd7dd47248c288545a22be6e
#
_cell.length_a   1.000
_cell.length_b   1.000
_cell.length_c   1.000
_cell.angle_alpha   90.00
_cell.angle_beta   90.00
_cell.angle_gamma   90.00
#
_symmetry.space_group_name_H-M   'P 1'
#
loop_
_entity.id
_entity.type
_entity.pdbx_description
1 polymer ?
#
loop_
_entity_poly.entity_id
_entity_poly.type
_entity_poly.pdbx_seq_one_letter_code
_entity_poly.pdbx_strand_id
1 'polypeptide(L)'
;MDFVKEHAAADGGDLSHVYLVGDSGGACLATYANAIQNSKKIAKAAGVKPSELKVHALGLISGMFYTAKFDKIGLFLPKYLYGKQYKKAPFAAYVNPENPELLYALAPAWLVTSHNDHLRNYTIRFEKALTAAKKEHEIVDFPKNKN
;
A
#
# COMPACT_ATOMS: atom_id res chain seq x y z
N MET A 1 11.11 -7.53 5.52
CA MET A 1 11.54 -6.34 6.30
C MET A 1 12.57 -6.71 7.36
N ASP A 2 12.55 -7.93 7.92
CA ASP A 2 13.56 -8.39 8.90
C ASP A 2 14.98 -8.31 8.32
N PHE A 3 15.19 -8.82 7.11
CA PHE A 3 16.48 -8.72 6.41
C PHE A 3 17.02 -7.28 6.36
N VAL A 4 16.16 -6.31 6.02
CA VAL A 4 16.56 -4.89 5.96
C VAL A 4 16.94 -4.39 7.35
N LYS A 5 16.15 -4.74 8.39
CA LYS A 5 16.43 -4.36 9.78
C LYS A 5 17.77 -4.91 10.28
N GLU A 6 18.12 -6.12 9.85
CA GLU A 6 19.34 -6.81 10.31
C GLU A 6 20.61 -6.37 9.56
N HIS A 7 20.50 -5.99 8.28
CA HIS A 7 21.65 -5.83 7.41
C HIS A 7 21.89 -4.39 6.93
N ALA A 8 20.84 -3.54 6.85
CA ALA A 8 20.97 -2.23 6.23
C ALA A 8 22.04 -1.33 6.88
N ALA A 9 22.20 -1.39 8.20
CA ALA A 9 23.21 -0.59 8.90
C ALA A 9 24.64 -1.00 8.51
N ALA A 10 24.89 -2.30 8.27
CA ALA A 10 26.19 -2.80 7.81
C ALA A 10 26.50 -2.34 6.37
N ASP A 11 25.46 -2.12 5.56
CA ASP A 11 25.54 -1.64 4.18
C ASP A 11 25.48 -0.11 4.09
N GLY A 12 25.59 0.61 5.21
CA GLY A 12 25.56 2.08 5.27
C GLY A 12 24.15 2.69 5.26
N GLY A 13 23.11 1.88 5.43
CA GLY A 13 21.72 2.34 5.51
C GLY A 13 21.39 2.95 6.89
N ASP A 14 20.56 3.98 6.88
CA ASP A 14 20.05 4.62 8.10
C ASP A 14 18.67 4.08 8.46
N LEU A 15 18.60 3.23 9.48
CA LEU A 15 17.35 2.66 9.98
C LEU A 15 16.44 3.68 10.69
N SER A 16 16.94 4.89 10.99
CA SER A 16 16.11 5.97 11.52
C SER A 16 15.30 6.70 10.45
N HIS A 17 15.60 6.45 9.16
CA HIS A 17 14.95 7.10 8.00
C HIS A 17 14.59 6.09 6.92
N VAL A 18 13.64 5.21 7.21
CA VAL A 18 13.19 4.15 6.28
C VAL A 18 11.93 4.59 5.53
N TYR A 19 11.97 4.49 4.21
CA TYR A 19 10.86 4.78 3.31
C TYR A 19 10.53 3.56 2.47
N LEU A 20 9.23 3.33 2.18
CA LEU A 20 8.81 2.32 1.23
C LEU A 20 8.29 3.00 -0.03
N VAL A 21 8.88 2.66 -1.16
CA VAL A 21 8.46 3.16 -2.47
C VAL A 21 8.05 1.98 -3.34
N GLY A 22 6.94 2.16 -4.05
CA GLY A 22 6.45 1.12 -4.97
C GLY A 22 5.67 1.71 -6.12
N ASP A 23 5.77 1.03 -7.28
CA ASP A 23 5.01 1.32 -8.50
C ASP A 23 3.98 0.23 -8.74
N SER A 24 2.77 0.57 -9.19
CA SER A 24 1.71 -0.36 -9.59
C SER A 24 1.38 -1.39 -8.49
N GLY A 25 1.63 -2.67 -8.71
CA GLY A 25 1.54 -3.72 -7.70
C GLY A 25 2.49 -3.52 -6.52
N GLY A 26 3.65 -2.91 -6.75
CA GLY A 26 4.60 -2.54 -5.69
C GLY A 26 4.04 -1.49 -4.72
N ALA A 27 3.25 -0.53 -5.21
CA ALA A 27 2.55 0.43 -4.34
C ALA A 27 1.51 -0.26 -3.45
N CYS A 28 0.78 -1.24 -4.00
CA CYS A 28 -0.12 -2.08 -3.22
C CYS A 28 0.62 -2.87 -2.14
N LEU A 29 1.75 -3.51 -2.49
CA LEU A 29 2.58 -4.26 -1.54
C LEU A 29 3.17 -3.36 -0.45
N ALA A 30 3.67 -2.16 -0.80
CA ALA A 30 4.20 -1.18 0.15
C ALA A 30 3.13 -0.74 1.16
N THR A 31 1.89 -0.51 0.69
CA THR A 31 0.74 -0.18 1.53
C THR A 31 0.46 -1.27 2.56
N TYR A 32 0.35 -2.54 2.12
CA TYR A 32 0.11 -3.65 3.04
C TYR A 32 1.30 -3.94 3.95
N ALA A 33 2.52 -3.90 3.43
CA ALA A 33 3.72 -4.10 4.24
C ALA A 33 3.80 -3.08 5.38
N ASN A 34 3.52 -1.80 5.10
CA ASN A 34 3.49 -0.77 6.11
C ASN A 34 2.35 -0.98 7.13
N ALA A 35 1.13 -1.27 6.66
CA ALA A 35 0.00 -1.51 7.55
C ALA A 35 0.24 -2.72 8.49
N ILE A 36 0.87 -3.78 8.00
CA ILE A 36 1.27 -4.95 8.80
C ILE A 36 2.30 -4.56 9.88
N GLN A 37 3.25 -3.69 9.58
CA GLN A 37 4.22 -3.23 10.58
C GLN A 37 3.54 -2.44 11.71
N ASN A 38 2.51 -1.67 11.40
CA ASN A 38 1.90 -0.70 12.30
C ASN A 38 0.61 -1.21 13.00
N SER A 39 0.02 -2.34 12.56
CA SER A 39 -1.20 -2.92 13.17
C SER A 39 -1.02 -4.38 13.53
N LYS A 40 -1.06 -4.68 14.83
CA LYS A 40 -1.04 -6.06 15.34
C LYS A 40 -2.22 -6.90 14.83
N LYS A 41 -3.38 -6.27 14.58
CA LYS A 41 -4.56 -6.97 14.04
C LYS A 41 -4.35 -7.35 12.58
N ILE A 42 -3.83 -6.44 11.75
CA ILE A 42 -3.54 -6.71 10.34
C ILE A 42 -2.44 -7.77 10.25
N ALA A 43 -1.38 -7.66 11.04
CA ALA A 43 -0.31 -8.65 11.10
C ALA A 43 -0.83 -10.04 11.49
N LYS A 44 -1.68 -10.13 12.51
CA LYS A 44 -2.32 -11.38 12.92
C LYS A 44 -3.19 -11.95 11.81
N ALA A 45 -4.00 -11.11 11.15
CA ALA A 45 -4.85 -11.53 10.02
C ALA A 45 -4.03 -12.03 8.83
N ALA A 46 -2.85 -11.44 8.58
CA ALA A 46 -1.90 -11.86 7.55
C ALA A 46 -1.09 -13.12 7.96
N GLY A 47 -1.16 -13.55 9.22
CA GLY A 47 -0.39 -14.69 9.71
C GLY A 47 1.11 -14.43 9.81
N VAL A 48 1.54 -13.17 9.99
CA VAL A 48 2.95 -12.78 10.02
C VAL A 48 3.27 -11.98 11.28
N LYS A 49 4.54 -12.02 11.69
CA LYS A 49 5.07 -11.19 12.77
C LYS A 49 5.67 -9.92 12.17
N PRO A 50 5.33 -8.71 12.66
CA PRO A 50 5.99 -7.48 12.23
C PRO A 50 7.49 -7.50 12.57
N SER A 51 8.31 -6.90 11.71
CA SER A 51 9.75 -6.74 11.96
C SER A 51 10.08 -5.64 12.96
N GLU A 52 9.09 -4.83 13.32
CA GLU A 52 9.23 -3.61 14.14
C GLU A 52 10.11 -2.52 13.48
N LEU A 53 10.40 -2.65 12.18
CA LEU A 53 11.07 -1.61 11.43
C LEU A 53 10.09 -0.45 11.19
N LYS A 54 10.41 0.73 11.70
CA LYS A 54 9.58 1.92 11.54
C LYS A 54 9.73 2.45 10.11
N VAL A 55 8.62 2.52 9.38
CA VAL A 55 8.54 3.20 8.08
C VAL A 55 8.08 4.63 8.31
N HIS A 56 8.82 5.61 7.78
CA HIS A 56 8.56 7.03 8.00
C HIS A 56 7.58 7.61 6.99
N ALA A 57 7.66 7.20 5.73
CA ALA A 57 6.70 7.57 4.71
C ALA A 57 6.63 6.54 3.58
N LEU A 58 5.57 6.66 2.76
CA LEU A 58 5.28 5.84 1.60
C LEU A 58 5.38 6.67 0.32
N GLY A 59 6.05 6.15 -0.72
CA GLY A 59 5.99 6.65 -2.09
C GLY A 59 5.17 5.69 -2.95
N LEU A 60 3.97 6.09 -3.35
CA LEU A 60 2.99 5.22 -4.00
C LEU A 60 2.71 5.71 -5.42
N ILE A 61 3.35 5.08 -6.41
CA ILE A 61 3.32 5.49 -7.80
C ILE A 61 2.32 4.62 -8.56
N SER A 62 1.34 5.23 -9.23
CA SER A 62 0.36 4.53 -10.10
C SER A 62 -0.22 3.28 -9.43
N GLY A 63 -0.72 3.42 -8.19
CA GLY A 63 -0.98 2.28 -7.31
C GLY A 63 -2.14 1.39 -7.72
N MET A 64 -1.91 0.09 -7.77
CA MET A 64 -2.92 -0.93 -8.01
C MET A 64 -3.66 -1.29 -6.71
N PHE A 65 -4.32 -0.32 -6.08
CA PHE A 65 -4.90 -0.47 -4.75
C PHE A 65 -6.16 -1.36 -4.69
N TYR A 66 -7.00 -1.33 -5.72
CA TYR A 66 -8.32 -1.99 -5.72
C TYR A 66 -8.28 -3.34 -6.43
N THR A 67 -7.52 -4.27 -5.91
CA THR A 67 -7.28 -5.59 -6.51
C THR A 67 -8.49 -6.52 -6.51
N ALA A 68 -9.54 -6.23 -5.73
CA ALA A 68 -10.77 -7.02 -5.65
C ALA A 68 -12.02 -6.26 -6.15
N LYS A 69 -11.85 -5.13 -6.85
CA LYS A 69 -12.95 -4.39 -7.46
C LYS A 69 -13.55 -5.19 -8.63
N PHE A 70 -14.84 -4.96 -8.92
CA PHE A 70 -15.50 -5.61 -10.05
C PHE A 70 -15.10 -4.94 -11.39
N ASP A 71 -13.87 -5.21 -11.82
CA ASP A 71 -13.28 -4.81 -13.09
C ASP A 71 -12.31 -5.88 -13.59
N LYS A 72 -11.59 -5.63 -14.70
CA LYS A 72 -10.66 -6.62 -15.30
C LYS A 72 -9.57 -7.06 -14.30
N ILE A 73 -9.08 -6.16 -13.44
CA ILE A 73 -8.05 -6.47 -12.43
C ILE A 73 -8.67 -7.35 -11.34
N GLY A 74 -9.76 -6.91 -10.73
CA GLY A 74 -10.38 -7.61 -9.62
C GLY A 74 -11.07 -8.93 -9.97
N LEU A 75 -11.32 -9.18 -11.25
CA LEU A 75 -11.90 -10.44 -11.69
C LEU A 75 -10.86 -11.58 -11.66
N PHE A 76 -9.61 -11.30 -12.03
CA PHE A 76 -8.57 -12.32 -12.19
C PHE A 76 -7.52 -12.30 -11.09
N LEU A 77 -7.10 -11.13 -10.64
CA LEU A 77 -5.93 -10.95 -9.80
C LEU A 77 -6.05 -11.44 -8.35
N PRO A 78 -7.20 -11.31 -7.66
CA PRO A 78 -7.30 -11.67 -6.24
C PRO A 78 -6.90 -13.11 -5.92
N LYS A 79 -7.24 -14.05 -6.79
CA LYS A 79 -6.91 -15.47 -6.59
C LYS A 79 -5.38 -15.71 -6.65
N TYR A 80 -4.67 -14.95 -7.46
CA TYR A 80 -3.21 -15.05 -7.58
C TYR A 80 -2.50 -14.34 -6.42
N LEU A 81 -2.99 -13.16 -6.01
CA LEU A 81 -2.38 -12.38 -4.92
C LEU A 81 -2.66 -12.95 -3.53
N TYR A 82 -3.90 -13.40 -3.30
CA TYR A 82 -4.37 -13.78 -1.96
C TYR A 82 -4.71 -15.27 -1.82
N GLY A 83 -4.58 -16.04 -2.90
CA GLY A 83 -4.92 -17.46 -2.94
C GLY A 83 -6.40 -17.74 -3.23
N LYS A 84 -6.71 -18.99 -3.64
CA LYS A 84 -8.05 -19.39 -4.12
C LYS A 84 -9.16 -19.19 -3.08
N GLN A 85 -8.84 -19.31 -1.80
CA GLN A 85 -9.82 -19.22 -0.70
C GLN A 85 -9.70 -17.91 0.10
N TYR A 86 -9.08 -16.88 -0.45
CA TYR A 86 -8.78 -15.63 0.26
C TYR A 86 -9.99 -15.00 0.96
N LYS A 87 -11.21 -15.15 0.37
CA LYS A 87 -12.46 -14.62 0.96
C LYS A 87 -12.81 -15.24 2.31
N LYS A 88 -12.27 -16.43 2.61
CA LYS A 88 -12.44 -17.12 3.90
C LYS A 88 -11.29 -16.85 4.88
N ALA A 89 -10.21 -16.24 4.40
CA ALA A 89 -9.05 -15.92 5.24
C ALA A 89 -9.33 -14.70 6.12
N PRO A 90 -8.76 -14.63 7.32
CA PRO A 90 -8.88 -13.44 8.20
C PRO A 90 -8.46 -12.14 7.52
N PHE A 91 -7.50 -12.20 6.60
CA PHE A 91 -7.02 -11.05 5.84
C PHE A 91 -8.03 -10.50 4.83
N ALA A 92 -9.10 -11.25 4.50
CA ALA A 92 -10.14 -10.80 3.55
C ALA A 92 -10.75 -9.43 3.91
N ALA A 93 -10.85 -9.13 5.20
CA ALA A 93 -11.36 -7.84 5.68
C ALA A 93 -10.49 -6.64 5.23
N TYR A 94 -9.22 -6.87 4.93
CA TYR A 94 -8.24 -5.84 4.56
C TYR A 94 -7.94 -5.77 3.06
N VAL A 95 -8.54 -6.62 2.25
CA VAL A 95 -8.38 -6.58 0.77
C VAL A 95 -8.96 -5.28 0.17
N ASN A 96 -9.95 -4.68 0.85
CA ASN A 96 -10.39 -3.33 0.54
C ASN A 96 -9.42 -2.31 1.15
N PRO A 97 -8.69 -1.51 0.34
CA PRO A 97 -7.72 -0.53 0.84
C PRO A 97 -8.38 0.63 1.62
N GLU A 98 -9.70 0.78 1.52
CA GLU A 98 -10.47 1.78 2.28
C GLU A 98 -10.87 1.28 3.69
N ASN A 99 -10.43 0.09 4.10
CA ASN A 99 -10.68 -0.38 5.46
C ASN A 99 -10.11 0.62 6.48
N PRO A 100 -10.92 1.11 7.44
CA PRO A 100 -10.50 2.17 8.36
C PRO A 100 -9.26 1.80 9.18
N GLU A 101 -9.12 0.56 9.61
CA GLU A 101 -7.95 0.11 10.37
C GLU A 101 -6.69 0.08 9.50
N LEU A 102 -6.82 -0.33 8.22
CA LEU A 102 -5.72 -0.27 7.26
C LEU A 102 -5.28 1.18 7.05
N LEU A 103 -6.21 2.09 6.73
CA LEU A 103 -5.90 3.51 6.53
C LEU A 103 -5.25 4.11 7.77
N TYR A 104 -5.79 3.83 8.97
CA TYR A 104 -5.23 4.33 10.22
C TYR A 104 -3.80 3.88 10.45
N ALA A 105 -3.45 2.66 10.05
CA ALA A 105 -2.12 2.07 10.23
C ALA A 105 -1.05 2.63 9.28
N LEU A 106 -1.43 3.38 8.22
CA LEU A 106 -0.46 3.88 7.25
C LEU A 106 0.39 5.02 7.81
N ALA A 107 1.66 5.03 7.45
CA ALA A 107 2.54 6.18 7.55
C ALA A 107 2.10 7.29 6.56
N PRO A 108 2.59 8.54 6.69
CA PRO A 108 2.38 9.57 5.69
C PRO A 108 2.67 9.05 4.28
N ALA A 109 1.86 9.45 3.30
CA ALA A 109 1.95 8.92 1.95
C ALA A 109 2.08 10.01 0.89
N TRP A 110 2.99 9.81 -0.05
CA TRP A 110 3.11 10.60 -1.26
C TRP A 110 2.64 9.77 -2.46
N LEU A 111 1.56 10.22 -3.09
CA LEU A 111 0.96 9.55 -4.23
C LEU A 111 1.36 10.24 -5.52
N VAL A 112 1.65 9.44 -6.54
CA VAL A 112 1.98 9.94 -7.87
C VAL A 112 1.14 9.22 -8.90
N THR A 113 0.56 9.99 -9.83
CA THR A 113 -0.15 9.46 -11.00
C THR A 113 -0.07 10.44 -12.16
N SER A 114 -0.63 10.10 -13.30
CA SER A 114 -0.69 10.99 -14.45
C SER A 114 -2.00 10.82 -15.23
N HIS A 115 -2.33 11.81 -16.07
CA HIS A 115 -3.56 11.80 -16.86
C HIS A 115 -3.73 10.53 -17.70
N ASN A 116 -2.65 9.99 -18.25
CA ASN A 116 -2.67 8.83 -19.14
C ASN A 116 -2.45 7.50 -18.39
N ASP A 117 -2.32 7.53 -17.06
CA ASP A 117 -2.14 6.33 -16.25
C ASP A 117 -3.45 5.52 -16.20
N HIS A 118 -3.39 4.24 -16.57
CA HIS A 118 -4.53 3.32 -16.49
C HIS A 118 -5.03 3.10 -15.05
N LEU A 119 -4.19 3.29 -14.05
CA LEU A 119 -4.50 3.15 -12.63
C LEU A 119 -4.81 4.50 -11.95
N ARG A 120 -4.85 5.62 -12.71
CA ARG A 120 -5.12 6.94 -12.17
C ARG A 120 -6.38 6.98 -11.30
N ASN A 121 -7.46 6.36 -11.76
CA ASN A 121 -8.71 6.31 -11.01
C ASN A 121 -8.58 5.58 -9.67
N TYR A 122 -7.68 4.59 -9.56
CA TYR A 122 -7.38 3.92 -8.30
C TYR A 122 -6.63 4.85 -7.36
N THR A 123 -5.61 5.55 -7.88
CA THR A 123 -4.81 6.50 -7.09
C THR A 123 -5.67 7.65 -6.57
N ILE A 124 -6.49 8.27 -7.43
CA ILE A 124 -7.41 9.36 -7.03
C ILE A 124 -8.46 8.88 -6.01
N ARG A 125 -8.98 7.67 -6.18
CA ARG A 125 -9.94 7.11 -5.22
C ARG A 125 -9.29 6.83 -3.86
N PHE A 126 -8.06 6.33 -3.86
CA PHE A 126 -7.32 6.05 -2.64
C PHE A 126 -6.93 7.34 -1.90
N GLU A 127 -6.53 8.38 -2.64
CA GLU A 127 -6.30 9.73 -2.10
C GLU A 127 -7.54 10.25 -1.37
N LYS A 128 -8.74 10.14 -1.98
CA LYS A 128 -10.00 10.53 -1.31
C LYS A 128 -10.26 9.75 -0.03
N ALA A 129 -9.92 8.47 0.00
CA ALA A 129 -10.04 7.66 1.21
C ALA A 129 -9.08 8.12 2.30
N LEU A 130 -7.83 8.46 1.96
CA LEU A 130 -6.86 9.03 2.89
C LEU A 130 -7.33 10.38 3.44
N THR A 131 -7.85 11.26 2.57
CA THR A 131 -8.45 12.55 2.96
C THR A 131 -9.60 12.35 3.95
N ALA A 132 -10.54 11.46 3.63
CA ALA A 132 -11.68 11.16 4.51
C ALA A 132 -11.25 10.59 5.87
N ALA A 133 -10.18 9.80 5.89
CA ALA A 133 -9.57 9.26 7.09
C ALA A 133 -8.65 10.25 7.83
N LYS A 134 -8.50 11.48 7.32
CA LYS A 134 -7.60 12.52 7.86
C LYS A 134 -6.15 12.04 8.00
N LYS A 135 -5.70 11.20 7.05
CA LYS A 135 -4.31 10.74 6.99
C LYS A 135 -3.45 11.78 6.28
N GLU A 136 -2.26 11.98 6.80
CA GLU A 136 -1.26 12.84 6.16
C GLU A 136 -0.84 12.25 4.83
N HIS A 137 -1.03 13.02 3.76
CA HIS A 137 -0.65 12.61 2.41
C HIS A 137 -0.55 13.80 1.46
N GLU A 138 0.15 13.59 0.37
CA GLU A 138 0.23 14.50 -0.77
C GLU A 138 -0.01 13.72 -2.06
N ILE A 139 -0.46 14.40 -3.10
CA ILE A 139 -0.65 13.81 -4.42
C ILE A 139 -0.08 14.70 -5.52
N VAL A 140 0.66 14.07 -6.44
CA VAL A 140 1.07 14.68 -7.71
C VAL A 140 0.34 13.95 -8.85
N ASP A 141 -0.56 14.66 -9.52
CA ASP A 141 -1.29 14.18 -10.69
C ASP A 141 -0.79 14.95 -11.92
N PHE A 142 0.10 14.35 -12.69
CA PHE A 142 0.67 14.99 -13.87
C PHE A 142 -0.40 15.21 -14.94
N PRO A 143 -0.56 16.45 -15.45
CA PRO A 143 -1.57 16.76 -16.45
C PRO A 143 -1.27 16.08 -17.78
N LYS A 144 -2.28 16.03 -18.66
CA LYS A 144 -2.07 15.64 -20.05
C LYS A 144 -1.11 16.63 -20.71
N ASN A 145 -0.04 16.11 -21.33
CA ASN A 145 0.83 16.96 -22.14
C ASN A 145 -0.01 17.63 -23.25
N LYS A 146 0.04 18.94 -23.31
CA LYS A 146 -0.44 19.69 -24.47
C LYS A 146 0.68 19.60 -25.51
N ASN A 147 0.56 18.67 -26.45
CA ASN A 147 1.34 18.71 -27.69
C ASN A 147 0.84 19.86 -28.55
#